data_0e302cabdb567b1144c92375b6cdd184
#
_entry.id   0e302cabdb567b1144c92375b6cdd184
#
_cell.length_a   1.000
_cell.length_b   1.000
_cell.length_c   1.000
_cell.angle_alpha   90.00
_cell.angle_beta   90.00
_cell.angle_gamma   90.00
#
_symmetry.space_group_name_H-M   'P 1'
#
loop_
_entity.id
_entity.type
_entity.pdbx_description
1 polymer ?
#
loop_
_entity_poly.entity_id
_entity_poly.type
_entity_poly.pdbx_seq_one_letter_code
_entity_poly.pdbx_strand_id
1 'polypeptide(L)'
;PENATTARVFSDPPMNFLSMTKAGSTLRFDGGEMPAPATMANLKDGEYTAGFRPNHLTLAAQTPGAIGFDAKLNVTEITGSETFIHLDYHGAKWVGLVHGIQHLQPGQPLPVYLDPAHIYLFDASGALVSAAPYAEAA
;
A
#
# COMPACT_ATOMS: atom_id res chain seq x y z
N PRO A 1 3.74 2.56 20.04
CA PRO A 1 3.27 1.60 19.04
C PRO A 1 3.95 1.82 17.70
N GLU A 2 5.07 1.13 17.49
CA GLU A 2 5.90 1.35 16.31
C GLU A 2 6.14 0.09 15.48
N ASN A 3 5.32 -0.94 15.71
CA ASN A 3 5.44 -2.15 14.90
C ASN A 3 4.19 -2.36 14.04
N ALA A 4 4.28 -3.24 13.06
CA ALA A 4 3.22 -3.47 12.10
C ALA A 4 1.95 -4.00 12.77
N THR A 5 2.07 -4.85 13.80
CA THR A 5 0.93 -5.37 14.52
C THR A 5 0.18 -4.24 15.23
N THR A 6 0.91 -3.34 15.89
CA THR A 6 0.31 -2.19 16.57
C THR A 6 -0.36 -1.25 15.57
N ALA A 7 0.30 -0.97 14.44
CA ALA A 7 -0.28 -0.12 13.41
C ALA A 7 -1.59 -0.72 12.86
N ARG A 8 -1.61 -2.05 12.69
CA ARG A 8 -2.80 -2.72 12.21
C ARG A 8 -3.95 -2.62 13.20
N VAL A 9 -3.67 -2.77 14.49
CA VAL A 9 -4.71 -2.69 15.54
C VAL A 9 -5.32 -1.31 15.61
N PHE A 10 -4.51 -0.25 15.48
CA PHE A 10 -4.98 1.12 15.64
C PHE A 10 -5.36 1.80 14.32
N SER A 11 -5.24 1.12 13.19
CA SER A 11 -5.68 1.65 11.91
C SER A 11 -7.17 1.34 11.71
N ASP A 12 -7.90 2.34 11.22
CA ASP A 12 -9.32 2.18 10.88
C ASP A 12 -9.59 2.94 9.58
N PRO A 13 -9.75 2.26 8.44
CA PRO A 13 -9.57 0.82 8.24
C PRO A 13 -8.10 0.38 8.37
N PRO A 14 -7.84 -0.91 8.58
CA PRO A 14 -6.48 -1.41 8.70
C PRO A 14 -5.64 -1.15 7.48
N MET A 15 -4.32 -1.02 7.67
CA MET A 15 -3.39 -0.87 6.56
C MET A 15 -3.32 -2.12 5.70
N ASN A 16 -3.02 -1.90 4.43
CA ASN A 16 -2.55 -2.95 3.53
C ASN A 16 -1.06 -3.16 3.72
N PHE A 17 -0.58 -4.38 3.50
CA PHE A 17 0.83 -4.71 3.66
C PHE A 17 1.38 -5.41 2.43
N LEU A 18 2.66 -5.16 2.14
CA LEU A 18 3.38 -5.80 1.04
C LEU A 18 4.82 -6.02 1.45
N SER A 19 5.28 -7.27 1.35
CA SER A 19 6.68 -7.60 1.63
C SER A 19 7.59 -7.03 0.55
N MET A 20 8.69 -6.41 0.97
CA MET A 20 9.66 -5.81 0.06
C MET A 20 11.08 -6.13 0.49
N THR A 21 11.99 -6.09 -0.47
CA THR A 21 13.43 -6.19 -0.21
C THR A 21 14.09 -4.92 -0.69
N LYS A 22 14.81 -4.24 0.22
CA LYS A 22 15.57 -3.06 -0.16
C LYS A 22 16.96 -3.48 -0.61
N ALA A 23 17.34 -3.03 -1.81
CA ALA A 23 18.67 -3.23 -2.37
C ALA A 23 19.13 -1.88 -2.92
N GLY A 24 20.00 -1.19 -2.18
CA GLY A 24 20.45 0.15 -2.54
C GLY A 24 19.29 1.14 -2.55
N SER A 25 19.02 1.73 -3.71
CA SER A 25 17.95 2.70 -3.88
C SER A 25 16.66 2.10 -4.45
N THR A 26 16.55 0.77 -4.45
CA THR A 26 15.40 0.07 -5.03
C THR A 26 14.70 -0.77 -3.97
N LEU A 27 13.36 -0.75 -4.00
CA LEU A 27 12.51 -1.65 -3.22
C LEU A 27 11.91 -2.66 -4.19
N ARG A 28 12.20 -3.94 -3.98
CA ARG A 28 11.70 -5.03 -4.82
C ARG A 28 10.59 -5.77 -4.11
N PHE A 29 9.60 -6.20 -4.88
CA PHE A 29 8.48 -6.96 -4.36
C PHE A 29 7.97 -7.90 -5.45
N ASP A 30 7.11 -8.83 -5.09
CA ASP A 30 6.50 -9.72 -6.08
C ASP A 30 5.75 -8.91 -7.13
N GLY A 31 6.11 -9.11 -8.39
CA GLY A 31 5.47 -8.42 -9.51
C GLY A 31 6.14 -7.13 -9.95
N GLY A 32 7.16 -6.63 -9.21
CA GLY A 32 7.80 -5.40 -9.65
C GLY A 32 8.80 -4.82 -8.69
N GLU A 33 9.11 -3.56 -8.92
CA GLU A 33 10.04 -2.81 -8.08
C GLU A 33 9.69 -1.32 -8.14
N MET A 34 10.17 -0.58 -7.15
CA MET A 34 10.01 0.87 -7.12
C MET A 34 11.26 1.54 -6.56
N PRO A 35 11.52 2.81 -6.90
CA PRO A 35 12.59 3.55 -6.25
C PRO A 35 12.29 3.72 -4.77
N ALA A 36 13.31 3.53 -3.92
CA ALA A 36 13.16 3.82 -2.51
C ALA A 36 13.01 5.34 -2.31
N PRO A 37 11.97 5.79 -1.61
CA PRO A 37 11.83 7.23 -1.32
C PRO A 37 13.03 7.77 -0.56
N ALA A 38 13.28 9.07 -0.68
CA ALA A 38 14.42 9.71 -0.02
C ALA A 38 14.42 9.49 1.51
N THR A 39 13.24 9.42 2.10
CA THR A 39 13.08 9.15 3.54
C THR A 39 13.62 7.78 3.95
N MET A 40 13.85 6.87 3.00
CA MET A 40 14.32 5.52 3.24
C MET A 40 15.78 5.32 2.81
N ALA A 41 16.46 6.38 2.35
CA ALA A 41 17.80 6.27 1.76
C ALA A 41 18.83 5.72 2.75
N ASN A 42 18.69 6.01 4.04
CA ASN A 42 19.65 5.60 5.06
C ASN A 42 19.34 4.26 5.70
N LEU A 43 18.28 3.58 5.25
CA LEU A 43 17.96 2.26 5.78
C LEU A 43 18.88 1.21 5.20
N LYS A 44 19.18 0.19 6.00
CA LYS A 44 20.00 -0.93 5.55
C LYS A 44 19.30 -1.73 4.47
N ASP A 45 20.06 -2.35 3.58
CA ASP A 45 19.51 -3.33 2.67
C ASP A 45 18.98 -4.51 3.47
N GLY A 46 17.92 -5.12 2.98
CA GLY A 46 17.29 -6.25 3.64
C GLY A 46 15.79 -6.25 3.47
N GLU A 47 15.12 -7.04 4.29
CA GLU A 47 13.70 -7.27 4.17
C GLU A 47 12.90 -6.31 5.02
N TYR A 48 11.83 -5.77 4.43
CA TYR A 48 10.92 -4.84 5.05
C TYR A 48 9.49 -5.19 4.67
N THR A 49 8.54 -4.62 5.39
CA THR A 49 7.12 -4.69 5.03
C THR A 49 6.64 -3.27 4.81
N ALA A 50 6.09 -3.01 3.65
CA ALA A 50 5.45 -1.74 3.35
C ALA A 50 4.01 -1.78 3.83
N GLY A 51 3.56 -0.71 4.48
CA GLY A 51 2.17 -0.53 4.87
C GLY A 51 1.62 0.72 4.22
N PHE A 52 0.36 0.66 3.79
CA PHE A 52 -0.29 1.82 3.19
C PHE A 52 -1.79 1.75 3.40
N ARG A 53 -2.41 2.91 3.46
CA ARG A 53 -3.83 3.00 3.79
C ARG A 53 -4.71 2.78 2.57
N PRO A 54 -5.92 2.24 2.75
CA PRO A 54 -6.83 1.97 1.64
C PRO A 54 -7.15 3.18 0.78
N ASN A 55 -7.28 4.37 1.37
CA ASN A 55 -7.62 5.58 0.61
C ASN A 55 -6.48 6.10 -0.26
N HIS A 56 -5.28 5.56 -0.12
CA HIS A 56 -4.14 5.91 -0.96
C HIS A 56 -3.93 4.93 -2.12
N LEU A 57 -4.74 3.89 -2.19
CA LEU A 57 -4.73 2.94 -3.30
C LEU A 57 -5.81 3.39 -4.29
N THR A 58 -5.39 3.89 -5.46
CA THR A 58 -6.28 4.57 -6.40
C THR A 58 -6.42 3.81 -7.71
N LEU A 59 -7.51 4.09 -8.44
CA LEU A 59 -7.78 3.42 -9.72
C LEU A 59 -7.03 4.04 -10.90
N ALA A 60 -6.43 5.21 -10.69
CA ALA A 60 -5.61 5.88 -11.70
C ALA A 60 -4.45 6.57 -11.01
N ALA A 61 -3.32 6.66 -11.69
CA ALA A 61 -2.15 7.34 -11.14
C ALA A 61 -2.48 8.81 -10.84
N GLN A 62 -2.25 9.23 -9.60
CA GLN A 62 -2.54 10.59 -9.16
C GLN A 62 -1.31 11.49 -9.23
N THR A 63 -0.12 10.91 -9.30
CA THR A 63 1.15 11.65 -9.37
C THR A 63 2.06 10.97 -10.39
N PRO A 64 3.07 11.69 -10.92
CA PRO A 64 4.02 11.09 -11.86
C PRO A 64 4.83 9.93 -11.26
N GLY A 65 5.00 9.92 -9.94
CA GLY A 65 5.76 8.86 -9.25
C GLY A 65 4.92 7.69 -8.81
N ALA A 66 3.63 7.65 -9.12
CA ALA A 66 2.76 6.56 -8.70
C ALA A 66 3.19 5.22 -9.30
N ILE A 67 3.13 4.18 -8.48
CA ILE A 67 3.48 2.82 -8.87
C ILE A 67 2.20 2.03 -9.11
N GLY A 68 2.15 1.32 -10.23
CA GLY A 68 1.02 0.49 -10.59
C GLY A 68 1.19 -0.95 -10.13
N PHE A 69 0.08 -1.56 -9.72
CA PHE A 69 0.04 -2.96 -9.32
C PHE A 69 -1.08 -3.64 -10.11
N ASP A 70 -0.77 -4.75 -10.74
CA ASP A 70 -1.77 -5.55 -11.46
C ASP A 70 -2.48 -6.46 -10.49
N ALA A 71 -3.49 -5.93 -9.82
CA ALA A 71 -4.27 -6.66 -8.85
C ALA A 71 -5.48 -7.32 -9.50
N LYS A 72 -6.17 -8.16 -8.73
CA LYS A 72 -7.41 -8.79 -9.15
C LYS A 72 -8.49 -8.41 -8.16
N LEU A 73 -9.64 -8.01 -8.68
CA LEU A 73 -10.78 -7.66 -7.84
C LEU A 73 -11.46 -8.92 -7.34
N ASN A 74 -11.63 -9.04 -6.03
CA ASN A 74 -12.41 -10.12 -5.44
C ASN A 74 -13.87 -9.71 -5.32
N VAL A 75 -14.12 -8.59 -4.61
CA VAL A 75 -15.48 -8.13 -4.36
C VAL A 75 -15.46 -6.63 -4.08
N THR A 76 -16.56 -5.95 -4.36
CA THR A 76 -16.78 -4.57 -3.95
C THR A 76 -17.81 -4.50 -2.85
N GLU A 77 -17.68 -3.50 -1.99
CA GLU A 77 -18.60 -3.24 -0.91
C GLU A 77 -18.97 -1.77 -0.96
N ILE A 78 -20.24 -1.46 -1.25
CA ILE A 78 -20.70 -0.09 -1.41
C ILE A 78 -21.31 0.38 -0.10
N THR A 79 -20.80 1.49 0.45
CA THR A 79 -21.31 2.07 1.69
C THR A 79 -21.53 3.57 1.45
N GLY A 80 -22.79 3.99 1.38
CA GLY A 80 -23.10 5.38 1.10
C GLY A 80 -22.53 5.81 -0.26
N SER A 81 -21.65 6.81 -0.25
CA SER A 81 -21.04 7.36 -1.46
C SER A 81 -19.66 6.79 -1.76
N GLU A 82 -19.24 5.75 -1.02
CA GLU A 82 -17.91 5.18 -1.16
C GLU A 82 -17.98 3.71 -1.52
N THR A 83 -16.94 3.23 -2.18
CA THR A 83 -16.81 1.82 -2.52
C THR A 83 -15.50 1.29 -1.97
N PHE A 84 -15.59 0.22 -1.17
CA PHE A 84 -14.41 -0.54 -0.78
C PHE A 84 -14.18 -1.62 -1.84
N ILE A 85 -12.95 -1.68 -2.36
CA ILE A 85 -12.55 -2.70 -3.31
C ILE A 85 -11.62 -3.68 -2.61
N HIS A 86 -12.02 -4.95 -2.59
CA HIS A 86 -11.23 -6.02 -1.99
C HIS A 86 -10.41 -6.68 -3.09
N LEU A 87 -9.10 -6.68 -2.93
CA LEU A 87 -8.16 -7.05 -3.99
C LEU A 87 -7.27 -8.21 -3.57
N ASP A 88 -6.78 -8.92 -4.56
CA ASP A 88 -5.74 -9.92 -4.41
C ASP A 88 -4.54 -9.50 -5.25
N TYR A 89 -3.37 -9.39 -4.61
CA TYR A 89 -2.13 -9.09 -5.32
C TYR A 89 -1.07 -10.10 -4.89
N HIS A 90 -0.77 -11.06 -5.77
CA HIS A 90 0.24 -12.11 -5.50
C HIS A 90 0.06 -12.74 -4.11
N GLY A 91 -1.19 -13.04 -3.75
CA GLY A 91 -1.52 -13.65 -2.46
C GLY A 91 -1.76 -12.67 -1.32
N ALA A 92 -1.36 -11.43 -1.46
CA ALA A 92 -1.66 -10.40 -0.47
C ALA A 92 -3.10 -9.92 -0.66
N LYS A 93 -3.80 -9.73 0.47
CA LYS A 93 -5.18 -9.24 0.46
C LYS A 93 -5.18 -7.76 0.80
N TRP A 94 -5.65 -6.95 -0.13
CA TRP A 94 -5.69 -5.50 0.03
C TRP A 94 -7.10 -4.98 -0.03
N VAL A 95 -7.31 -3.82 0.57
CA VAL A 95 -8.56 -3.08 0.47
C VAL A 95 -8.23 -1.68 -0.03
N GLY A 96 -8.93 -1.26 -1.08
CA GLY A 96 -8.88 0.13 -1.52
C GLY A 96 -10.19 0.82 -1.18
N LEU A 97 -10.15 2.12 -0.95
CA LEU A 97 -11.32 2.95 -0.71
C LEU A 97 -11.39 3.99 -1.80
N VAL A 98 -12.42 3.92 -2.62
CA VAL A 98 -12.62 4.85 -3.73
C VAL A 98 -13.94 5.58 -3.56
N HIS A 99 -13.98 6.84 -3.98
CA HIS A 99 -15.18 7.64 -3.88
C HIS A 99 -16.15 7.32 -5.02
N GLY A 100 -17.42 7.44 -4.73
CA GLY A 100 -18.47 7.16 -5.69
C GLY A 100 -18.77 5.67 -5.79
N ILE A 101 -19.78 5.37 -6.59
CA ILE A 101 -20.21 3.99 -6.82
C ILE A 101 -19.50 3.49 -8.07
N GLN A 102 -18.76 2.38 -7.91
CA GLN A 102 -18.01 1.77 -8.99
C GLN A 102 -18.68 0.48 -9.43
N HIS A 103 -18.93 0.35 -10.74
CA HIS A 103 -19.51 -0.85 -11.31
C HIS A 103 -18.39 -1.75 -11.83
N LEU A 104 -17.89 -2.60 -10.95
CA LEU A 104 -16.75 -3.48 -11.22
C LEU A 104 -17.21 -4.94 -11.11
N GLN A 105 -16.60 -5.80 -11.92
CA GLN A 105 -16.95 -7.22 -11.94
C GLN A 105 -16.03 -8.03 -11.05
N PRO A 106 -16.56 -8.85 -10.12
CA PRO A 106 -15.73 -9.76 -9.35
C PRO A 106 -14.87 -10.64 -10.26
N GLY A 107 -13.60 -10.77 -9.90
CA GLY A 107 -12.65 -11.57 -10.66
C GLY A 107 -11.94 -10.84 -11.78
N GLN A 108 -12.32 -9.60 -12.11
CA GLN A 108 -11.65 -8.88 -13.17
C GLN A 108 -10.26 -8.40 -12.75
N PRO A 109 -9.31 -8.33 -13.69
CA PRO A 109 -8.06 -7.62 -13.44
C PRO A 109 -8.35 -6.16 -13.15
N LEU A 110 -7.70 -5.61 -12.15
CA LEU A 110 -7.93 -4.22 -11.75
C LEU A 110 -6.58 -3.58 -11.38
N PRO A 111 -5.98 -2.84 -12.30
CA PRO A 111 -4.77 -2.10 -11.97
C PRO A 111 -5.06 -1.03 -10.91
N VAL A 112 -4.20 -0.95 -9.91
CA VAL A 112 -4.30 0.06 -8.85
C VAL A 112 -2.96 0.75 -8.70
N TYR A 113 -2.97 1.94 -8.13
CA TYR A 113 -1.81 2.83 -8.10
C TYR A 113 -1.58 3.35 -6.70
N LEU A 114 -0.31 3.50 -6.33
CA LEU A 114 0.11 3.99 -5.03
C LEU A 114 1.29 4.93 -5.20
N ASP A 115 1.21 6.11 -4.59
CA ASP A 115 2.36 7.00 -4.51
C ASP A 115 3.27 6.50 -3.37
N PRO A 116 4.56 6.23 -3.65
CA PRO A 116 5.49 5.80 -2.62
C PRO A 116 5.60 6.73 -1.42
N ALA A 117 5.24 8.01 -1.57
CA ALA A 117 5.23 8.96 -0.46
C ALA A 117 4.21 8.60 0.63
N HIS A 118 3.27 7.72 0.36
CA HIS A 118 2.27 7.27 1.33
C HIS A 118 2.63 5.96 2.03
N ILE A 119 3.83 5.44 1.81
CA ILE A 119 4.25 4.17 2.37
C ILE A 119 4.85 4.36 3.76
N TYR A 120 4.41 3.51 4.70
CA TYR A 120 5.09 3.26 5.96
C TYR A 120 5.97 2.04 5.77
N LEU A 121 7.17 2.03 6.34
CA LEU A 121 8.05 0.88 6.21
C LEU A 121 8.36 0.30 7.58
N PHE A 122 8.19 -1.00 7.71
CA PHE A 122 8.46 -1.76 8.93
C PHE A 122 9.60 -2.73 8.67
N ASP A 123 10.48 -2.92 9.65
CA ASP A 123 11.58 -3.87 9.51
C ASP A 123 11.13 -5.31 9.78
N ALA A 124 12.07 -6.25 9.74
CA ALA A 124 11.76 -7.67 9.92
C ALA A 124 11.19 -7.99 11.31
N SER A 125 11.45 -7.14 12.31
CA SER A 125 10.87 -7.31 13.65
C SER A 125 9.48 -6.71 13.78
N GLY A 126 9.02 -5.99 12.74
CA GLY A 126 7.76 -5.28 12.77
C GLY A 126 7.85 -3.86 13.29
N ALA A 127 9.04 -3.36 13.58
CA ALA A 127 9.22 -1.99 14.06
C ALA A 127 9.11 -1.00 12.91
N LEU A 128 8.42 0.11 13.13
CA LEU A 128 8.31 1.19 12.15
C LEU A 128 9.66 1.87 11.99
N VAL A 129 10.20 1.88 10.78
CA VAL A 129 11.51 2.48 10.48
C VAL A 129 11.41 3.67 9.53
N SER A 130 10.27 3.85 8.86
CA SER A 130 10.01 5.02 8.03
C SER A 130 8.52 5.28 7.98
N ALA A 131 8.10 6.48 8.34
CA ALA A 131 6.71 6.91 8.26
C ALA A 131 6.47 7.65 6.96
N ALA A 132 5.24 7.54 6.45
CA ALA A 132 4.83 8.33 5.30
C ALA A 132 4.94 9.81 5.62
N PRO A 133 5.51 10.64 4.73
CA PRO A 133 5.70 12.06 5.02
C PRO A 133 4.43 12.79 5.42
N TYR A 134 3.30 12.43 4.85
CA TYR A 134 2.03 13.07 5.16
C TYR A 134 1.49 12.70 6.53
N ALA A 135 1.91 11.58 7.11
CA ALA A 135 1.51 11.20 8.45
C ALA A 135 2.17 12.10 9.50
N GLU A 136 3.37 12.57 9.23
CA GLU A 136 4.10 13.44 10.14
C GLU A 136 3.58 14.87 10.12
N ALA A 137 2.95 15.27 9.03
CA ALA A 137 2.40 16.61 8.87
C ALA A 137 0.99 16.75 9.43
N ALA A 138 0.35 15.66 9.78
CA ALA A 138 -1.05 15.65 10.24
C ALA A 138 -1.21 16.09 11.69
#